data_bf1a714ab933b5e382991362c512c121
#
_entry.id   bf1a714ab933b5e382991362c512c121
#
_cell.length_a   1.000
_cell.length_b   1.000
_cell.length_c   1.000
_cell.angle_alpha   90.00
_cell.angle_beta   90.00
_cell.angle_gamma   90.00
#
_symmetry.space_group_name_H-M   'P 1'
#
loop_
_entity.id
_entity.type
_entity.pdbx_description
1 polymer ?
#
loop_
_entity_poly.entity_id
_entity_poly.type
_entity_poly.pdbx_seq_one_letter_code
_entity_poly.pdbx_strand_id
1 'polypeptide(L)'
;MIGSLRGTVQSRRPDNVIIDVNGVGYQVNVPLNVLANLPEEGNEVFLQIYTHVREESLQLFGFTSDNEKKIFMVLLGISGIGPKMALNILSGLSYEDFLAALDTEDVALLCRIPGLGKKTAHRLILELREKLPSVTGIKDRLFEDTLSALVNLGYKKNLAQESLEKTYKQGFNDIEGLLKETLKQMTGHKHG
;
A
#
# COMPACT_ATOMS: atom_id res chain seq x y z
N MET A 1 -10.00 -20.45 -5.61
CA MET A 1 -9.68 -19.03 -5.36
C MET A 1 -8.18 -18.85 -5.57
N ILE A 2 -7.78 -17.83 -6.33
CA ILE A 2 -6.37 -17.51 -6.62
C ILE A 2 -5.93 -16.43 -5.64
N GLY A 3 -4.89 -16.70 -4.83
CA GLY A 3 -4.41 -15.78 -3.78
C GLY A 3 -3.18 -14.97 -4.18
N SER A 4 -2.35 -15.51 -5.07
CA SER A 4 -1.16 -14.86 -5.62
C SER A 4 -0.81 -15.47 -6.97
N LEU A 5 -0.06 -14.75 -7.80
CA LEU A 5 0.53 -15.24 -9.02
C LEU A 5 2.00 -14.85 -9.06
N ARG A 6 2.85 -15.82 -9.46
CA ARG A 6 4.24 -15.61 -9.83
C ARG A 6 4.43 -16.13 -11.24
N GLY A 7 4.92 -15.31 -12.13
CA GLY A 7 5.11 -15.68 -13.53
C GLY A 7 5.76 -14.56 -14.33
N THR A 8 5.69 -14.63 -15.63
CA THR A 8 6.30 -13.66 -16.55
C THR A 8 5.23 -12.71 -17.10
N VAL A 9 5.53 -11.43 -17.18
CA VAL A 9 4.66 -10.44 -17.84
C VAL A 9 4.61 -10.75 -19.33
N GLN A 10 3.46 -11.23 -19.81
CA GLN A 10 3.25 -11.57 -21.21
C GLN A 10 2.82 -10.34 -22.03
N SER A 11 1.92 -9.52 -21.48
CA SER A 11 1.50 -8.27 -22.13
C SER A 11 0.95 -7.28 -21.11
N ARG A 12 1.12 -5.98 -21.42
CA ARG A 12 0.61 -4.85 -20.60
C ARG A 12 -0.44 -4.10 -21.41
N ARG A 13 -1.59 -3.85 -20.79
CA ARG A 13 -2.70 -3.06 -21.34
C ARG A 13 -3.04 -1.92 -20.40
N PRO A 14 -3.82 -0.91 -20.83
CA PRO A 14 -4.08 0.27 -20.01
C PRO A 14 -4.73 0.00 -18.63
N ASP A 15 -5.43 -1.10 -18.47
CA ASP A 15 -6.20 -1.44 -17.26
C ASP A 15 -5.93 -2.85 -16.72
N ASN A 16 -5.11 -3.65 -17.43
CA ASN A 16 -4.79 -5.01 -17.01
C ASN A 16 -3.42 -5.47 -17.53
N VAL A 17 -2.93 -6.54 -16.94
CA VAL A 17 -1.73 -7.25 -17.36
C VAL A 17 -2.05 -8.73 -17.57
N ILE A 18 -1.42 -9.37 -18.56
CA ILE A 18 -1.45 -10.84 -18.69
C ILE A 18 -0.15 -11.39 -18.11
N ILE A 19 -0.29 -12.30 -17.16
CA ILE A 19 0.83 -12.99 -16.51
C ILE A 19 0.80 -14.44 -16.97
N ASP A 20 1.87 -14.86 -17.65
CA ASP A 20 2.10 -16.26 -17.99
C ASP A 20 2.63 -17.02 -16.78
N VAL A 21 1.92 -18.06 -16.41
CA VAL A 21 2.34 -19.02 -15.39
C VAL A 21 2.35 -20.41 -16.02
N ASN A 22 3.52 -20.84 -16.44
CA ASN A 22 3.75 -22.15 -17.08
C ASN A 22 2.83 -22.40 -18.29
N GLY A 23 2.67 -21.40 -19.17
CA GLY A 23 1.87 -21.50 -20.39
C GLY A 23 0.38 -21.18 -20.22
N VAL A 24 -0.04 -20.79 -19.02
CA VAL A 24 -1.39 -20.29 -18.76
C VAL A 24 -1.36 -18.78 -18.54
N GLY A 25 -2.01 -18.03 -19.45
CA GLY A 25 -2.11 -16.57 -19.35
C GLY A 25 -3.24 -16.14 -18.43
N TYR A 26 -2.90 -15.54 -17.29
CA TYR A 26 -3.86 -14.95 -16.34
C TYR A 26 -4.03 -13.48 -16.62
N GLN A 27 -5.25 -13.05 -16.99
CA GLN A 27 -5.58 -11.63 -17.09
C GLN A 27 -5.89 -11.06 -15.71
N VAL A 28 -5.11 -10.07 -15.29
CA VAL A 28 -5.19 -9.44 -13.95
C VAL A 28 -5.44 -7.95 -14.11
N ASN A 29 -6.53 -7.46 -13.54
CA ASN A 29 -6.81 -6.03 -13.43
C ASN A 29 -5.93 -5.44 -12.31
N VAL A 30 -5.26 -4.33 -12.58
CA VAL A 30 -4.34 -3.71 -11.63
C VAL A 30 -4.59 -2.21 -11.53
N PRO A 31 -4.33 -1.57 -10.39
CA PRO A 31 -4.30 -0.11 -10.30
C PRO A 31 -3.24 0.49 -11.24
N LEU A 32 -3.45 1.74 -11.69
CA LEU A 32 -2.52 2.39 -12.62
C LEU A 32 -1.11 2.56 -12.06
N ASN A 33 -0.98 2.86 -10.77
CA ASN A 33 0.31 2.94 -10.08
C ASN A 33 1.03 1.59 -10.07
N VAL A 34 0.30 0.50 -9.85
CA VAL A 34 0.86 -0.86 -9.96
C VAL A 34 1.30 -1.12 -11.39
N LEU A 35 0.45 -0.84 -12.38
CA LEU A 35 0.77 -1.05 -13.80
C LEU A 35 2.03 -0.27 -14.24
N ALA A 36 2.20 0.96 -13.75
CA ALA A 36 3.36 1.80 -14.05
C ALA A 36 4.66 1.22 -13.51
N ASN A 37 4.61 0.54 -12.37
CA ASN A 37 5.76 -0.02 -11.66
C ASN A 37 6.00 -1.51 -11.98
N LEU A 38 5.15 -2.15 -12.80
CA LEU A 38 5.41 -3.52 -13.24
C LEU A 38 6.66 -3.59 -14.12
N PRO A 39 7.41 -4.69 -14.03
CA PRO A 39 8.53 -4.94 -14.94
C PRO A 39 8.07 -4.99 -16.41
N GLU A 40 9.01 -4.80 -17.32
CA GLU A 40 8.76 -4.93 -18.75
C GLU A 40 8.33 -6.35 -19.13
N GLU A 41 7.68 -6.47 -20.30
CA GLU A 41 7.29 -7.76 -20.87
C GLU A 41 8.50 -8.70 -20.97
N GLY A 42 8.28 -9.98 -20.68
CA GLY A 42 9.34 -10.98 -20.60
C GLY A 42 10.00 -11.14 -19.23
N ASN A 43 9.78 -10.24 -18.29
CA ASN A 43 10.37 -10.31 -16.96
C ASN A 43 9.42 -10.92 -15.92
N GLU A 44 10.00 -11.47 -14.85
CA GLU A 44 9.26 -12.11 -13.77
C GLU A 44 8.56 -11.07 -12.88
N VAL A 45 7.35 -11.40 -12.44
CA VAL A 45 6.53 -10.60 -11.53
C VAL A 45 5.88 -11.49 -10.49
N PHE A 46 5.69 -10.94 -9.30
CA PHE A 46 4.85 -11.50 -8.25
C PHE A 46 3.75 -10.51 -7.88
N LEU A 47 2.48 -10.97 -7.90
CA LEU A 47 1.33 -10.17 -7.48
C LEU A 47 0.51 -10.91 -6.43
N GLN A 48 0.06 -10.17 -5.43
CA GLN A 48 -1.01 -10.58 -4.54
C GLN A 48 -2.34 -10.48 -5.29
N ILE A 49 -3.16 -11.53 -5.27
CA ILE A 49 -4.40 -11.59 -6.05
C ILE A 49 -5.62 -11.60 -5.16
N TYR A 50 -6.59 -10.80 -5.53
CA TYR A 50 -7.97 -10.92 -5.08
C TYR A 50 -8.81 -11.53 -6.21
N THR A 51 -9.43 -12.68 -5.94
CA THR A 51 -10.33 -13.34 -6.88
C THR A 51 -11.76 -12.88 -6.63
N HIS A 52 -12.35 -12.20 -7.60
CA HIS A 52 -13.75 -11.77 -7.57
C HIS A 52 -14.59 -12.71 -8.43
N VAL A 53 -15.49 -13.43 -7.78
CA VAL A 53 -16.38 -14.40 -8.45
C VAL A 53 -17.80 -13.87 -8.44
N ARG A 54 -18.45 -13.86 -9.59
CA ARG A 54 -19.88 -13.63 -9.78
C ARG A 54 -20.47 -14.78 -10.59
N GLU A 55 -21.78 -14.87 -10.70
CA GLU A 55 -22.44 -15.97 -11.43
C GLU A 55 -21.90 -16.18 -12.84
N GLU A 56 -21.59 -15.11 -13.58
CA GLU A 56 -21.15 -15.17 -14.98
C GLU A 56 -19.69 -14.74 -15.19
N SER A 57 -18.94 -14.42 -14.16
CA SER A 57 -17.58 -13.89 -14.32
C SER A 57 -16.63 -14.22 -13.18
N LEU A 58 -15.40 -14.56 -13.55
CA LEU A 58 -14.27 -14.63 -12.64
C LEU A 58 -13.27 -13.56 -13.04
N GLN A 59 -12.99 -12.63 -12.13
CA GLN A 59 -12.06 -11.53 -12.34
C GLN A 59 -10.93 -11.60 -11.31
N LEU A 60 -9.69 -11.36 -11.77
CA LEU A 60 -8.53 -11.26 -10.92
C LEU A 60 -8.12 -9.80 -10.77
N PHE A 61 -7.81 -9.40 -9.55
CA PHE A 61 -7.30 -8.09 -9.21
C PHE A 61 -5.95 -8.26 -8.53
N GLY A 62 -4.91 -7.57 -9.04
CA GLY A 62 -3.52 -7.75 -8.62
C GLY A 62 -2.94 -6.51 -7.95
N PHE A 63 -2.10 -6.75 -6.95
CA PHE A 63 -1.47 -5.73 -6.12
C PHE A 63 -0.02 -6.11 -5.85
N THR A 64 0.85 -5.13 -5.70
CA THR A 64 2.27 -5.34 -5.37
C THR A 64 2.47 -5.59 -3.88
N SER A 65 1.57 -5.10 -3.03
CA SER A 65 1.63 -5.26 -1.58
C SER A 65 0.33 -5.83 -0.99
N ASP A 66 0.46 -6.46 0.18
CA ASP A 66 -0.68 -6.95 0.95
C ASP A 66 -1.55 -5.78 1.49
N ASN A 67 -0.94 -4.63 1.75
CA ASN A 67 -1.65 -3.44 2.19
C ASN A 67 -2.59 -2.89 1.11
N GLU A 68 -2.14 -2.79 -0.15
CA GLU A 68 -3.00 -2.38 -1.27
C GLU A 68 -4.18 -3.35 -1.44
N LYS A 69 -3.91 -4.67 -1.37
CA LYS A 69 -4.95 -5.69 -1.42
C LYS A 69 -5.96 -5.56 -0.28
N LYS A 70 -5.49 -5.32 0.95
CA LYS A 70 -6.35 -5.11 2.12
C LYS A 70 -7.27 -3.90 1.93
N ILE A 71 -6.73 -2.75 1.48
CA ILE A 71 -7.56 -1.58 1.21
C ILE A 71 -8.60 -1.89 0.14
N PHE A 72 -8.19 -2.52 -0.97
CA PHE A 72 -9.13 -2.92 -2.01
C PHE A 72 -10.30 -3.73 -1.45
N MET A 73 -10.02 -4.72 -0.61
CA MET A 73 -11.05 -5.55 0.03
C MET A 73 -11.96 -4.74 0.96
N VAL A 74 -11.40 -3.82 1.73
CA VAL A 74 -12.19 -2.94 2.61
C VAL A 74 -13.07 -2.00 1.80
N LEU A 75 -12.55 -1.44 0.69
CA LEU A 75 -13.32 -0.60 -0.23
C LEU A 75 -14.52 -1.33 -0.84
N LEU A 76 -14.36 -2.61 -1.21
CA LEU A 76 -15.46 -3.43 -1.73
C LEU A 76 -16.60 -3.64 -0.73
N GLY A 77 -16.33 -3.52 0.57
CA GLY A 77 -17.33 -3.58 1.63
C GLY A 77 -18.19 -2.32 1.76
N ILE A 78 -17.84 -1.23 1.05
CA ILE A 78 -18.57 0.04 1.12
C ILE A 78 -19.67 0.08 0.06
N SER A 79 -20.87 0.35 0.47
CA SER A 79 -22.01 0.45 -0.45
C SER A 79 -21.78 1.53 -1.51
N GLY A 80 -21.87 1.15 -2.78
CA GLY A 80 -21.63 2.01 -3.94
C GLY A 80 -20.20 1.98 -4.46
N ILE A 81 -19.31 1.22 -3.85
CA ILE A 81 -17.94 1.01 -4.33
C ILE A 81 -17.81 -0.43 -4.85
N GLY A 82 -17.77 -0.56 -6.18
CA GLY A 82 -17.46 -1.81 -6.85
C GLY A 82 -15.98 -1.92 -7.21
N PRO A 83 -15.54 -3.08 -7.78
CA PRO A 83 -14.13 -3.32 -8.09
C PRO A 83 -13.47 -2.23 -8.95
N LYS A 84 -14.17 -1.75 -9.98
CA LYS A 84 -13.65 -0.69 -10.86
C LYS A 84 -13.41 0.61 -10.09
N MET A 85 -14.34 0.99 -9.21
CA MET A 85 -14.19 2.19 -8.38
C MET A 85 -13.07 2.03 -7.37
N ALA A 86 -12.94 0.86 -6.74
CA ALA A 86 -11.86 0.57 -5.81
C ALA A 86 -10.48 0.65 -6.50
N LEU A 87 -10.34 0.14 -7.75
CA LEU A 87 -9.13 0.33 -8.55
C LEU A 87 -8.85 1.82 -8.86
N ASN A 88 -9.89 2.59 -9.22
CA ASN A 88 -9.73 4.02 -9.48
C ASN A 88 -9.23 4.78 -8.24
N ILE A 89 -9.74 4.44 -7.07
CA ILE A 89 -9.29 5.04 -5.79
C ILE A 89 -7.80 4.74 -5.57
N LEU A 90 -7.39 3.48 -5.69
CA LEU A 90 -5.99 3.06 -5.53
C LEU A 90 -5.06 3.57 -6.64
N SER A 91 -5.62 3.97 -7.80
CA SER A 91 -4.85 4.57 -8.90
C SER A 91 -4.67 6.08 -8.73
N GLY A 92 -5.59 6.73 -8.02
CA GLY A 92 -5.63 8.20 -7.90
C GLY A 92 -4.82 8.77 -6.74
N LEU A 93 -4.51 7.97 -5.74
CA LEU A 93 -3.80 8.39 -4.53
C LEU A 93 -2.80 7.31 -4.11
N SER A 94 -1.66 7.72 -3.55
CA SER A 94 -0.78 6.79 -2.84
C SER A 94 -1.48 6.25 -1.59
N TYR A 95 -0.96 5.17 -1.02
CA TYR A 95 -1.48 4.62 0.23
C TYR A 95 -1.49 5.67 1.35
N GLU A 96 -0.40 6.40 1.50
CA GLU A 96 -0.20 7.43 2.51
C GLU A 96 -1.14 8.62 2.30
N ASP A 97 -1.26 9.11 1.05
CA ASP A 97 -2.17 10.22 0.73
C ASP A 97 -3.63 9.84 0.95
N PHE A 98 -4.00 8.60 0.63
CA PHE A 98 -5.33 8.09 0.87
C PHE A 98 -5.67 8.07 2.37
N LEU A 99 -4.77 7.54 3.21
CA LEU A 99 -4.96 7.55 4.66
C LEU A 99 -4.97 8.97 5.23
N ALA A 100 -4.08 9.85 4.74
CA ALA A 100 -4.07 11.25 5.15
C ALA A 100 -5.38 11.96 4.80
N ALA A 101 -5.95 11.68 3.61
CA ALA A 101 -7.24 12.23 3.21
C ALA A 101 -8.40 11.73 4.11
N LEU A 102 -8.33 10.49 4.59
CA LEU A 102 -9.30 9.96 5.55
C LEU A 102 -9.16 10.63 6.92
N ASP A 103 -7.94 10.77 7.43
CA ASP A 103 -7.67 11.37 8.74
C ASP A 103 -8.06 12.85 8.78
N THR A 104 -7.80 13.60 7.70
CA THR A 104 -8.13 15.03 7.58
C THR A 104 -9.53 15.30 7.04
N GLU A 105 -10.31 14.25 6.73
CA GLU A 105 -11.64 14.32 6.11
C GLU A 105 -11.64 15.16 4.80
N ASP A 106 -10.58 15.05 4.00
CA ASP A 106 -10.44 15.81 2.75
C ASP A 106 -11.32 15.24 1.63
N VAL A 107 -12.61 15.59 1.71
CA VAL A 107 -13.61 15.23 0.69
C VAL A 107 -13.26 15.83 -0.67
N ALA A 108 -12.60 17.00 -0.71
CA ALA A 108 -12.26 17.67 -1.96
C ALA A 108 -11.18 16.88 -2.72
N LEU A 109 -10.16 16.38 -2.01
CA LEU A 109 -9.13 15.53 -2.57
C LEU A 109 -9.74 14.21 -3.09
N LEU A 110 -10.56 13.54 -2.30
CA LEU A 110 -11.23 12.31 -2.70
C LEU A 110 -12.14 12.49 -3.94
N CYS A 111 -12.84 13.62 -4.05
CA CYS A 111 -13.69 13.92 -5.21
C CYS A 111 -12.90 14.19 -6.51
N ARG A 112 -11.56 14.31 -6.47
CA ARG A 112 -10.74 14.36 -7.70
C ARG A 112 -10.64 13.00 -8.38
N ILE A 113 -10.94 11.92 -7.66
CA ILE A 113 -10.94 10.57 -8.20
C ILE A 113 -12.15 10.42 -9.15
N PRO A 114 -11.94 10.04 -10.42
CA PRO A 114 -13.03 9.92 -11.40
C PRO A 114 -14.12 8.95 -10.92
N GLY A 115 -15.35 9.43 -10.88
CA GLY A 115 -16.52 8.65 -10.47
C GLY A 115 -16.79 8.64 -8.97
N LEU A 116 -15.95 9.23 -8.12
CA LEU A 116 -16.17 9.34 -6.68
C LEU A 116 -16.87 10.67 -6.35
N GLY A 117 -18.19 10.61 -6.16
CA GLY A 117 -19.01 11.78 -5.80
C GLY A 117 -18.94 12.11 -4.30
N LYS A 118 -19.30 13.35 -3.94
CA LYS A 118 -19.28 13.85 -2.55
C LYS A 118 -19.96 12.90 -1.54
N LYS A 119 -21.15 12.38 -1.88
CA LYS A 119 -21.90 11.49 -0.99
C LYS A 119 -21.13 10.19 -0.70
N THR A 120 -20.50 9.61 -1.72
CA THR A 120 -19.70 8.39 -1.58
C THR A 120 -18.39 8.68 -0.85
N ALA A 121 -17.75 9.84 -1.09
CA ALA A 121 -16.55 10.26 -0.40
C ALA A 121 -16.79 10.43 1.12
N HIS A 122 -17.88 11.09 1.53
CA HIS A 122 -18.24 11.20 2.96
C HIS A 122 -18.46 9.82 3.60
N ARG A 123 -19.20 8.94 2.90
CA ARG A 123 -19.43 7.57 3.39
C ARG A 123 -18.13 6.80 3.52
N LEU A 124 -17.24 6.92 2.53
CA LEU A 124 -15.93 6.30 2.51
C LEU A 124 -15.11 6.74 3.74
N ILE A 125 -15.05 8.03 4.03
CA ILE A 125 -14.37 8.56 5.21
C ILE A 125 -14.96 7.94 6.49
N LEU A 126 -16.28 8.01 6.64
CA LEU A 126 -16.96 7.52 7.85
C LEU A 126 -16.71 6.02 8.09
N GLU A 127 -16.85 5.19 7.05
CA GLU A 127 -16.72 3.74 7.19
C GLU A 127 -15.27 3.26 7.31
N LEU A 128 -14.29 4.00 6.76
CA LEU A 128 -12.89 3.59 6.74
C LEU A 128 -12.09 4.07 7.94
N ARG A 129 -12.41 5.21 8.52
CA ARG A 129 -11.70 5.70 9.72
C ARG A 129 -11.71 4.71 10.88
N GLU A 130 -12.79 3.92 10.99
CA GLU A 130 -12.90 2.90 12.03
C GLU A 130 -12.18 1.58 11.66
N LYS A 131 -11.95 1.35 10.36
CA LYS A 131 -11.44 0.05 9.83
C LYS A 131 -9.97 0.08 9.44
N LEU A 132 -9.44 1.27 9.12
CA LEU A 132 -8.05 1.44 8.71
C LEU A 132 -7.26 2.15 9.82
N PRO A 133 -5.97 1.82 9.98
CA PRO A 133 -5.11 2.56 10.88
C PRO A 133 -4.94 3.99 10.35
N SER A 134 -4.93 4.98 11.25
CA SER A 134 -4.60 6.35 10.87
C SER A 134 -3.15 6.46 10.40
N VAL A 135 -2.84 7.49 9.60
CA VAL A 135 -1.44 7.79 9.20
C VAL A 135 -0.57 8.04 10.43
N THR A 136 -1.13 8.74 11.41
CA THR A 136 -0.47 8.97 12.70
C THR A 136 -0.18 7.64 13.40
N GLY A 137 -1.17 6.72 13.47
CA GLY A 137 -0.97 5.42 14.09
C GLY A 137 0.01 4.50 13.34
N ILE A 138 0.15 4.64 12.02
CA ILE A 138 1.18 3.90 11.25
C ILE A 138 2.56 4.48 11.55
N LYS A 139 2.68 5.80 11.56
CA LYS A 139 3.92 6.49 11.89
C LYS A 139 4.35 6.20 13.32
N ASP A 140 3.42 6.26 14.27
CA ASP A 140 3.70 5.92 15.66
C ASP A 140 4.17 4.46 15.81
N ARG A 141 3.53 3.52 15.11
CA ARG A 141 3.98 2.11 15.09
C ARG A 141 5.35 1.93 14.46
N LEU A 142 5.62 2.56 13.31
CA LEU A 142 6.93 2.51 12.68
C LEU A 142 8.03 3.00 13.63
N PHE A 143 7.77 4.10 14.33
CA PHE A 143 8.68 4.65 15.34
C PHE A 143 8.86 3.69 16.52
N GLU A 144 7.78 3.20 17.11
CA GLU A 144 7.78 2.28 18.27
C GLU A 144 8.45 0.94 17.94
N ASP A 145 8.15 0.35 16.78
CA ASP A 145 8.72 -0.92 16.34
C ASP A 145 10.23 -0.77 16.08
N THR A 146 10.66 0.36 15.47
CA THR A 146 12.08 0.65 15.26
C THR A 146 12.81 0.92 16.57
N LEU A 147 12.19 1.65 17.49
CA LEU A 147 12.74 1.89 18.84
C LEU A 147 12.91 0.57 19.60
N SER A 148 11.88 -0.29 19.53
CA SER A 148 11.92 -1.61 20.16
C SER A 148 13.05 -2.48 19.58
N ALA A 149 13.24 -2.47 18.26
CA ALA A 149 14.34 -3.18 17.59
C ALA A 149 15.70 -2.67 18.05
N LEU A 150 15.92 -1.35 18.15
CA LEU A 150 17.17 -0.76 18.64
C LEU A 150 17.46 -1.16 20.09
N VAL A 151 16.46 -1.15 20.95
CA VAL A 151 16.58 -1.57 22.35
C VAL A 151 16.93 -3.07 22.44
N ASN A 152 16.30 -3.91 21.63
CA ASN A 152 16.60 -5.35 21.55
C ASN A 152 18.01 -5.64 21.01
N LEU A 153 18.55 -4.75 20.19
CA LEU A 153 19.96 -4.78 19.75
C LEU A 153 20.95 -4.31 20.82
N GLY A 154 20.47 -3.94 22.02
CA GLY A 154 21.28 -3.56 23.17
C GLY A 154 21.60 -2.07 23.30
N TYR A 155 20.98 -1.21 22.50
CA TYR A 155 21.13 0.24 22.65
C TYR A 155 20.30 0.77 23.82
N LYS A 156 20.85 1.75 24.56
CA LYS A 156 20.11 2.43 25.63
C LYS A 156 18.91 3.17 25.04
N LYS A 157 17.72 2.97 25.64
CA LYS A 157 16.44 3.52 25.14
C LYS A 157 16.53 5.02 24.84
N ASN A 158 17.07 5.83 25.75
CA ASN A 158 17.16 7.29 25.57
C ASN A 158 18.02 7.68 24.36
N LEU A 159 19.16 6.99 24.14
CA LEU A 159 20.05 7.25 23.02
C LEU A 159 19.42 6.80 21.69
N ALA A 160 18.76 5.65 21.70
CA ALA A 160 18.04 5.13 20.56
C ALA A 160 16.88 6.05 20.14
N GLN A 161 16.11 6.54 21.13
CA GLN A 161 15.00 7.44 20.88
C GLN A 161 15.47 8.78 20.30
N GLU A 162 16.48 9.41 20.87
CA GLU A 162 17.03 10.69 20.38
C GLU A 162 17.55 10.58 18.93
N SER A 163 18.28 9.51 18.63
CA SER A 163 18.80 9.28 17.30
C SER A 163 17.68 8.95 16.29
N LEU A 164 16.71 8.15 16.72
CA LEU A 164 15.55 7.79 15.92
C LEU A 164 14.68 9.01 15.59
N GLU A 165 14.42 9.93 16.54
CA GLU A 165 13.68 11.17 16.30
C GLU A 165 14.32 12.04 15.22
N LYS A 166 15.65 12.11 15.17
CA LYS A 166 16.40 12.85 14.15
C LYS A 166 16.25 12.21 12.77
N THR A 167 16.38 10.87 12.72
CA THR A 167 16.30 10.11 11.47
C THR A 167 14.85 10.08 10.94
N TYR A 168 13.89 9.97 11.83
CA TYR A 168 12.47 9.90 11.50
C TYR A 168 11.97 11.14 10.72
N LYS A 169 12.49 12.32 11.04
CA LYS A 169 12.18 13.57 10.32
C LYS A 169 12.64 13.57 8.85
N GLN A 170 13.47 12.61 8.44
CA GLN A 170 13.97 12.47 7.07
C GLN A 170 12.97 11.74 6.14
N GLY A 171 11.85 11.21 6.68
CA GLY A 171 10.74 10.72 5.89
C GLY A 171 10.83 9.26 5.46
N PHE A 172 11.48 8.40 6.24
CA PHE A 172 11.47 6.95 6.00
C PHE A 172 10.09 6.35 6.25
N ASN A 173 9.66 5.43 5.38
CA ASN A 173 8.34 4.80 5.42
C ASN A 173 8.39 3.29 5.71
N ASP A 174 9.58 2.75 6.02
CA ASP A 174 9.78 1.34 6.35
C ASP A 174 10.76 1.17 7.52
N ILE A 175 10.60 0.07 8.27
CA ILE A 175 11.40 -0.23 9.46
C ILE A 175 12.88 -0.45 9.09
N GLU A 176 13.15 -1.14 7.98
CA GLU A 176 14.52 -1.50 7.59
C GLU A 176 15.35 -0.26 7.26
N GLY A 177 14.80 0.64 6.42
CA GLY A 177 15.44 1.89 6.05
C GLY A 177 15.67 2.80 7.25
N LEU A 178 14.64 2.95 8.10
CA LEU A 178 14.70 3.79 9.31
C LEU A 178 15.70 3.23 10.32
N LEU A 179 15.71 1.91 10.56
CA LEU A 179 16.63 1.23 11.46
C LEU A 179 18.08 1.38 10.99
N LYS A 180 18.33 1.09 9.71
CA LYS A 180 19.65 1.16 9.08
C LYS A 180 20.26 2.56 9.18
N GLU A 181 19.50 3.60 8.85
CA GLU A 181 19.99 4.97 8.90
C GLU A 181 20.19 5.44 10.35
N THR A 182 19.30 5.06 11.28
CA THR A 182 19.47 5.36 12.70
C THR A 182 20.74 4.70 13.27
N LEU A 183 21.00 3.43 12.93
CA LEU A 183 22.22 2.74 13.33
C LEU A 183 23.47 3.39 12.77
N LYS A 184 23.44 3.84 11.52
CA LYS A 184 24.54 4.55 10.88
C LYS A 184 24.87 5.87 11.58
N GLN A 185 23.87 6.64 11.97
CA GLN A 185 24.04 7.86 12.75
C GLN A 185 24.61 7.59 14.16
N MET A 186 24.14 6.53 14.82
CA MET A 186 24.62 6.13 16.15
C MET A 186 26.06 5.61 16.13
N THR A 187 26.48 4.92 15.05
CA THR A 187 27.85 4.39 14.92
C THR A 187 28.82 5.44 14.42
N GLY A 188 28.38 6.40 13.59
CA GLY A 188 29.21 7.51 13.10
C GLY A 188 29.66 8.49 14.19
N HIS A 189 29.00 8.53 15.34
CA HIS A 189 29.38 9.36 16.51
C HIS A 189 30.40 8.70 17.46
N LYS A 190 30.87 7.46 17.18
CA LYS A 190 31.85 6.75 18.00
C LYS A 190 33.32 7.00 17.60
N HIS A 191 33.58 7.84 16.58
CA HIS A 191 34.92 8.16 16.10
C HIS A 191 35.14 9.68 16.01
N GLY A 192 34.94 10.36 17.13
CA GLY A 192 35.34 11.74 17.39
C GLY A 192 35.84 11.90 18.79
#